data_e9d1e66140071c1c0e4e128bbf7b5ea5
#
_entry.id   e9d1e66140071c1c0e4e128bbf7b5ea5
#
_cell.length_a   1.000
_cell.length_b   1.000
_cell.length_c   1.000
_cell.angle_alpha   90.00
_cell.angle_beta   90.00
_cell.angle_gamma   90.00
#
_symmetry.space_group_name_H-M   'P 1'
#
loop_
_entity.id
_entity.type
_entity.pdbx_description
1 polymer ?
#
loop_
_entity_poly.entity_id
_entity_poly.type
_entity_poly.pdbx_seq_one_letter_code
_entity_poly.pdbx_strand_id
1 'polypeptide(L)'
;MIEPEFPETVQSPEHQQVRGQFAVGYVPGVMPGKWFRRWEDRRHKPSLSQHPVRADGWRKALTNGEIKACFVRLNWEDQDPGVEELREEFRAVALYEELQVAVLDQDHILTVAETLTTGELTAESEPQARPRTDEAEMAVELAAAGVGQVVLPMSVARLHHRKDVTYRELTDAPTVPVVLVWPRDLSEEDEAAVQQFVGIVRGRSAKSGRDTPPSTEEESKKKKQPPKQHPKAPQRRGGKGPKGAKAASASKNARRRRSR
;
A
#
# COMPACT_ATOMS: atom_id res chain seq x y z
N MET A 1 -47.49 -48.07 0.67
CA MET A 1 -46.12 -47.84 0.30
C MET A 1 -46.04 -46.36 -0.06
N ILE A 2 -45.62 -45.50 0.87
CA ILE A 2 -45.57 -44.05 0.70
C ILE A 2 -44.10 -43.73 0.58
N GLU A 3 -43.70 -43.26 -0.59
CA GLU A 3 -42.33 -42.78 -0.83
C GLU A 3 -42.14 -41.44 -0.06
N PRO A 4 -40.98 -41.25 0.61
CA PRO A 4 -40.72 -39.96 1.22
C PRO A 4 -40.22 -38.99 0.15
N GLU A 5 -40.96 -37.89 -0.05
CA GLU A 5 -40.51 -36.72 -0.77
C GLU A 5 -39.30 -36.09 -0.01
N PHE A 6 -38.14 -36.06 -0.66
CA PHE A 6 -37.00 -35.29 -0.18
C PHE A 6 -37.27 -33.81 -0.44
N PRO A 7 -37.06 -32.93 0.53
CA PRO A 7 -37.21 -31.51 0.30
C PRO A 7 -36.15 -31.02 -0.68
N GLU A 8 -36.59 -30.22 -1.63
CA GLU A 8 -35.81 -29.53 -2.63
C GLU A 8 -34.62 -28.83 -1.99
N THR A 9 -33.49 -29.02 -2.63
CA THR A 9 -32.20 -28.39 -2.41
C THR A 9 -32.36 -26.91 -2.06
N VAL A 10 -32.01 -26.55 -0.84
CA VAL A 10 -31.81 -25.17 -0.43
C VAL A 10 -30.65 -24.62 -1.29
N GLN A 11 -30.99 -23.85 -2.29
CA GLN A 11 -30.07 -23.07 -3.06
C GLN A 11 -29.39 -22.12 -2.09
N SER A 12 -28.08 -22.32 -1.87
CA SER A 12 -27.20 -21.40 -1.18
C SER A 12 -27.39 -19.98 -1.76
N PRO A 13 -27.34 -18.93 -0.95
CA PRO A 13 -27.47 -17.56 -1.45
C PRO A 13 -26.17 -17.20 -2.21
N GLU A 14 -26.02 -17.80 -3.38
CA GLU A 14 -24.90 -17.52 -4.28
C GLU A 14 -25.23 -16.31 -5.14
N HIS A 15 -24.33 -15.32 -5.02
CA HIS A 15 -24.04 -14.34 -6.07
C HIS A 15 -25.20 -13.45 -6.53
N GLN A 16 -25.81 -12.72 -5.63
CA GLN A 16 -26.37 -11.45 -6.05
C GLN A 16 -25.19 -10.54 -6.45
N GLN A 17 -24.77 -10.59 -7.72
CA GLN A 17 -24.01 -9.52 -8.35
C GLN A 17 -24.79 -8.23 -8.09
N VAL A 18 -24.33 -7.44 -7.14
CA VAL A 18 -24.89 -6.12 -6.87
C VAL A 18 -24.49 -5.24 -8.06
N ARG A 19 -25.34 -5.23 -9.09
CA ARG A 19 -25.16 -4.37 -10.26
C ARG A 19 -25.03 -2.93 -9.78
N GLY A 20 -23.91 -2.28 -10.09
CA GLY A 20 -23.66 -0.89 -9.76
C GLY A 20 -22.62 -0.63 -8.64
N GLN A 21 -21.84 -1.63 -8.24
CA GLN A 21 -20.73 -1.43 -7.31
C GLN A 21 -19.37 -1.65 -8.01
N PHE A 22 -18.40 -0.81 -7.65
CA PHE A 22 -17.02 -0.97 -8.06
C PHE A 22 -16.30 -1.89 -7.06
N ALA A 23 -16.22 -3.18 -7.38
CA ALA A 23 -15.61 -4.19 -6.54
C ALA A 23 -14.08 -4.20 -6.70
N VAL A 24 -13.34 -3.98 -5.60
CA VAL A 24 -11.88 -3.98 -5.58
C VAL A 24 -11.37 -5.03 -4.60
N GLY A 25 -10.58 -5.98 -5.14
CA GLY A 25 -9.95 -7.04 -4.37
C GLY A 25 -8.62 -6.63 -3.75
N TYR A 26 -8.18 -7.37 -2.73
CA TYR A 26 -6.84 -7.28 -2.16
C TYR A 26 -6.43 -8.59 -1.50
N VAL A 27 -5.16 -8.98 -1.72
CA VAL A 27 -4.58 -10.21 -1.14
C VAL A 27 -4.16 -10.00 0.32
N PRO A 28 -3.95 -11.09 1.11
CA PRO A 28 -3.59 -11.02 2.52
C PRO A 28 -2.40 -10.10 2.78
N GLY A 29 -2.48 -9.32 3.87
CA GLY A 29 -1.45 -8.37 4.29
C GLY A 29 -1.50 -7.02 3.58
N VAL A 30 -2.03 -6.91 2.37
CA VAL A 30 -2.19 -5.63 1.68
C VAL A 30 -3.30 -4.82 2.33
N MET A 31 -3.03 -3.56 2.68
CA MET A 31 -3.95 -2.68 3.40
C MET A 31 -4.35 -1.45 2.57
N PRO A 32 -5.30 -1.57 1.66
CA PRO A 32 -5.68 -0.49 0.73
C PRO A 32 -6.61 0.58 1.34
N GLY A 33 -6.95 0.50 2.62
CA GLY A 33 -7.97 1.33 3.29
C GLY A 33 -7.80 2.83 3.12
N LYS A 34 -6.55 3.34 2.97
CA LYS A 34 -6.31 4.78 2.69
C LYS A 34 -6.85 5.22 1.33
N TRP A 35 -6.82 4.35 0.33
CA TRP A 35 -7.31 4.64 -1.03
C TRP A 35 -8.83 4.47 -1.10
N PHE A 36 -9.39 3.47 -0.40
CA PHE A 36 -10.83 3.26 -0.28
C PHE A 36 -11.51 4.47 0.37
N ARG A 37 -10.99 4.95 1.50
CA ARG A 37 -11.48 6.19 2.13
C ARG A 37 -11.43 7.38 1.18
N ARG A 38 -10.35 7.54 0.42
CA ARG A 38 -10.25 8.65 -0.54
C ARG A 38 -11.26 8.55 -1.68
N TRP A 39 -11.66 7.34 -2.08
CA TRP A 39 -12.74 7.13 -3.04
C TRP A 39 -14.07 7.58 -2.46
N GLU A 40 -14.40 7.14 -1.25
CA GLU A 40 -15.61 7.51 -0.53
C GLU A 40 -15.69 9.01 -0.26
N ASP A 41 -14.62 9.63 0.23
CA ASP A 41 -14.52 11.08 0.49
C ASP A 41 -14.81 11.92 -0.76
N ARG A 42 -14.43 11.43 -1.94
CA ARG A 42 -14.68 12.10 -3.22
C ARG A 42 -16.07 11.83 -3.77
N ARG A 43 -16.84 11.00 -3.11
CA ARG A 43 -18.19 10.60 -3.52
C ARG A 43 -18.25 10.11 -4.97
N HIS A 44 -17.22 9.37 -5.40
CA HIS A 44 -17.22 8.74 -6.70
C HIS A 44 -18.36 7.74 -6.85
N LYS A 45 -18.84 7.63 -8.06
CA LYS A 45 -19.79 6.59 -8.46
C LYS A 45 -19.15 5.71 -9.53
N PRO A 46 -19.41 4.41 -9.51
CA PRO A 46 -20.26 3.66 -8.56
C PRO A 46 -19.67 3.63 -7.14
N SER A 47 -20.47 3.20 -6.14
CA SER A 47 -19.98 2.93 -4.77
C SER A 47 -18.93 1.83 -4.81
N LEU A 48 -17.89 1.95 -3.96
CA LEU A 48 -16.81 0.97 -3.88
C LEU A 48 -17.18 -0.15 -2.90
N SER A 49 -16.95 -1.40 -3.28
CA SER A 49 -16.98 -2.56 -2.39
C SER A 49 -15.60 -3.19 -2.26
N GLN A 50 -15.26 -3.62 -1.05
CA GLN A 50 -13.95 -4.15 -0.68
C GLN A 50 -14.03 -5.67 -0.57
N HIS A 51 -13.15 -6.38 -1.29
CA HIS A 51 -13.16 -7.83 -1.35
C HIS A 51 -11.80 -8.41 -0.94
N PRO A 52 -11.65 -8.97 0.27
CA PRO A 52 -10.48 -9.79 0.57
C PRO A 52 -10.50 -11.03 -0.32
N VAL A 53 -9.41 -11.30 -0.99
CA VAL A 53 -9.26 -12.46 -1.87
C VAL A 53 -8.04 -13.27 -1.46
N ARG A 54 -8.09 -14.58 -1.68
CA ARG A 54 -6.93 -15.44 -1.47
C ARG A 54 -5.81 -15.07 -2.42
N ALA A 55 -4.55 -15.28 -2.02
CA ALA A 55 -3.40 -15.00 -2.86
C ALA A 55 -3.40 -15.84 -4.15
N ASP A 56 -3.95 -17.05 -4.11
CA ASP A 56 -4.10 -17.92 -5.28
C ASP A 56 -5.40 -17.69 -6.09
N GLY A 57 -6.32 -16.87 -5.58
CA GLY A 57 -7.67 -16.69 -6.13
C GLY A 57 -7.88 -15.42 -6.94
N TRP A 58 -7.00 -14.42 -6.83
CA TRP A 58 -7.23 -13.09 -7.38
C TRP A 58 -7.39 -13.08 -8.92
N ARG A 59 -6.63 -13.93 -9.64
CA ARG A 59 -6.69 -14.03 -11.11
C ARG A 59 -8.07 -14.52 -11.55
N LYS A 60 -8.57 -15.57 -10.90
CA LYS A 60 -9.91 -16.12 -11.14
C LYS A 60 -11.01 -15.10 -10.84
N ALA A 61 -10.90 -14.40 -9.72
CA ALA A 61 -11.89 -13.38 -9.32
C ALA A 61 -11.96 -12.22 -10.33
N LEU A 62 -10.82 -11.79 -10.90
CA LEU A 62 -10.78 -10.80 -11.99
C LEU A 62 -11.39 -11.34 -13.28
N THR A 63 -10.99 -12.55 -13.70
CA THR A 63 -11.47 -13.17 -14.96
C THR A 63 -12.97 -13.46 -14.93
N ASN A 64 -13.51 -13.86 -13.77
CA ASN A 64 -14.94 -14.08 -13.58
C ASN A 64 -15.74 -12.77 -13.42
N GLY A 65 -15.07 -11.62 -13.34
CA GLY A 65 -15.73 -10.32 -13.13
C GLY A 65 -16.28 -10.10 -11.72
N GLU A 66 -15.93 -10.95 -10.75
CA GLU A 66 -16.30 -10.80 -9.32
C GLU A 66 -15.72 -9.52 -8.73
N ILE A 67 -14.50 -9.16 -9.14
CA ILE A 67 -13.85 -7.90 -8.83
C ILE A 67 -13.37 -7.24 -10.13
N LYS A 68 -13.24 -5.91 -10.13
CA LYS A 68 -12.82 -5.12 -11.29
C LYS A 68 -11.36 -4.72 -11.26
N ALA A 69 -10.77 -4.68 -10.08
CA ALA A 69 -9.33 -4.47 -9.86
C ALA A 69 -8.91 -5.22 -8.60
N CYS A 70 -7.61 -5.54 -8.50
CA CYS A 70 -7.07 -6.23 -7.33
C CYS A 70 -5.68 -5.70 -6.96
N PHE A 71 -5.46 -5.49 -5.67
CA PHE A 71 -4.12 -5.29 -5.14
C PHE A 71 -3.48 -6.66 -4.93
N VAL A 72 -2.39 -6.91 -5.64
CA VAL A 72 -1.70 -8.21 -5.61
C VAL A 72 -0.22 -8.02 -5.28
N ARG A 73 0.37 -9.04 -4.70
CA ARG A 73 1.80 -9.17 -4.45
C ARG A 73 2.39 -10.04 -5.54
N LEU A 74 3.52 -9.64 -6.12
CA LEU A 74 4.20 -10.40 -7.17
C LEU A 74 5.52 -10.98 -6.65
N ASN A 75 6.01 -12.01 -7.34
CA ASN A 75 7.30 -12.65 -7.04
C ASN A 75 7.38 -13.27 -5.64
N TRP A 76 6.24 -13.63 -5.05
CA TRP A 76 6.21 -14.31 -3.76
C TRP A 76 5.72 -15.75 -3.89
N GLU A 77 4.59 -15.98 -4.52
CA GLU A 77 4.07 -17.33 -4.78
C GLU A 77 4.87 -17.99 -5.92
N ASP A 78 5.01 -19.31 -5.88
CA ASP A 78 5.80 -20.08 -6.88
C ASP A 78 5.27 -19.93 -8.32
N GLN A 79 4.00 -19.60 -8.46
CA GLN A 79 3.32 -19.43 -9.76
C GLN A 79 3.00 -17.96 -10.07
N ASP A 80 3.58 -17.03 -9.34
CA ASP A 80 3.38 -15.63 -9.65
C ASP A 80 4.00 -15.31 -11.01
N PRO A 81 3.24 -14.71 -11.92
CA PRO A 81 3.78 -14.26 -13.18
C PRO A 81 4.81 -13.16 -12.93
N GLY A 82 5.82 -13.11 -13.76
CA GLY A 82 6.66 -11.93 -13.87
C GLY A 82 5.81 -10.70 -14.26
N VAL A 83 6.32 -9.50 -13.99
CA VAL A 83 5.61 -8.25 -14.32
C VAL A 83 5.28 -8.17 -15.82
N GLU A 84 6.15 -8.67 -16.69
CA GLU A 84 5.93 -8.63 -18.15
C GLU A 84 4.83 -9.60 -18.57
N GLU A 85 4.84 -10.84 -18.07
CA GLU A 85 3.81 -11.84 -18.31
C GLU A 85 2.44 -11.35 -17.77
N LEU A 86 2.43 -10.75 -16.59
CA LEU A 86 1.23 -10.14 -16.03
C LEU A 86 0.65 -9.07 -16.98
N ARG A 87 1.50 -8.29 -17.63
CA ARG A 87 1.08 -7.25 -18.56
C ARG A 87 0.50 -7.77 -19.88
N GLU A 88 0.72 -9.02 -20.24
CA GLU A 88 0.08 -9.62 -21.40
C GLU A 88 -1.43 -9.79 -21.18
N GLU A 89 -1.83 -10.24 -19.99
CA GLU A 89 -3.24 -10.50 -19.66
C GLU A 89 -3.94 -9.29 -18.99
N PHE A 90 -3.22 -8.56 -18.16
CA PHE A 90 -3.76 -7.48 -17.32
C PHE A 90 -3.09 -6.15 -17.59
N ARG A 91 -3.75 -5.08 -17.19
CA ARG A 91 -3.12 -3.78 -16.97
C ARG A 91 -2.66 -3.71 -15.51
N ALA A 92 -1.47 -3.15 -15.27
CA ALA A 92 -0.88 -3.08 -13.95
C ALA A 92 -0.27 -1.72 -13.64
N VAL A 93 -0.33 -1.33 -12.37
CA VAL A 93 0.33 -0.14 -11.80
C VAL A 93 1.12 -0.56 -10.59
N ALA A 94 2.44 -0.37 -10.64
CA ALA A 94 3.31 -0.55 -9.49
C ALA A 94 2.99 0.50 -8.41
N LEU A 95 2.94 0.07 -7.14
CA LEU A 95 2.55 0.91 -6.02
C LEU A 95 3.69 1.13 -5.03
N TYR A 96 4.25 0.05 -4.52
CA TYR A 96 5.35 0.03 -3.57
C TYR A 96 5.97 -1.36 -3.53
N GLU A 97 7.09 -1.44 -2.86
CA GLU A 97 7.79 -2.69 -2.60
C GLU A 97 7.78 -2.98 -1.10
N GLU A 98 7.57 -4.23 -0.73
CA GLU A 98 7.61 -4.71 0.64
C GLU A 98 8.97 -5.32 0.93
N LEU A 99 9.45 -5.10 2.15
CA LEU A 99 10.62 -5.77 2.68
C LEU A 99 10.26 -7.19 3.09
N GLN A 100 11.22 -8.09 3.02
CA GLN A 100 11.13 -9.41 3.63
C GLN A 100 11.65 -9.37 5.06
N VAL A 101 11.01 -10.12 5.93
CA VAL A 101 11.37 -10.23 7.35
C VAL A 101 11.46 -11.69 7.77
N ALA A 102 12.38 -11.99 8.66
CA ALA A 102 12.41 -13.25 9.39
C ALA A 102 11.52 -13.14 10.61
N VAL A 103 10.50 -13.99 10.71
CA VAL A 103 9.66 -14.16 11.92
C VAL A 103 10.29 -15.22 12.80
N LEU A 104 10.51 -14.88 14.06
CA LEU A 104 11.26 -15.63 15.04
C LEU A 104 10.41 -15.81 16.31
N ASP A 105 10.63 -16.89 17.04
CA ASP A 105 10.23 -16.98 18.43
C ASP A 105 10.80 -15.78 19.21
N GLN A 106 10.07 -15.28 20.19
CA GLN A 106 10.47 -14.10 20.95
C GLN A 106 11.78 -14.28 21.73
N ASP A 107 12.07 -15.51 22.18
CA ASP A 107 13.26 -15.86 22.95
C ASP A 107 14.43 -16.34 22.04
N HIS A 108 14.23 -16.33 20.72
CA HIS A 108 15.26 -16.77 19.77
C HIS A 108 16.50 -15.87 19.82
N ILE A 109 17.70 -16.47 19.73
CA ILE A 109 18.98 -15.77 19.88
C ILE A 109 19.15 -14.61 18.87
N LEU A 110 18.66 -14.75 17.65
CA LEU A 110 18.75 -13.73 16.61
C LEU A 110 17.90 -12.48 16.91
N THR A 111 17.05 -12.50 17.92
CA THR A 111 16.24 -11.33 18.32
C THR A 111 17.07 -10.20 18.92
N VAL A 112 18.32 -10.48 19.31
CA VAL A 112 19.29 -9.48 19.81
C VAL A 112 19.71 -8.50 18.72
N ALA A 113 19.72 -8.93 17.44
CA ALA A 113 20.02 -8.07 16.31
C ALA A 113 18.81 -7.19 15.95
N GLU A 114 19.04 -5.99 15.44
CA GLU A 114 17.98 -5.12 14.90
C GLU A 114 17.55 -5.55 13.50
N THR A 115 18.49 -5.99 12.67
CA THR A 115 18.30 -6.51 11.32
C THR A 115 19.14 -7.75 11.14
N LEU A 116 18.83 -8.55 10.12
CA LEU A 116 19.55 -9.77 9.77
C LEU A 116 19.90 -9.78 8.29
N THR A 117 20.85 -10.62 7.94
CA THR A 117 21.06 -11.08 6.58
C THR A 117 20.50 -12.50 6.42
N THR A 118 20.23 -12.91 5.18
CA THR A 118 19.81 -14.30 4.89
C THR A 118 20.90 -15.30 5.31
N GLY A 119 22.17 -14.91 5.20
CA GLY A 119 23.31 -15.72 5.65
C GLY A 119 23.34 -15.92 7.16
N GLU A 120 23.09 -14.89 7.97
CA GLU A 120 23.00 -15.00 9.43
C GLU A 120 21.81 -15.87 9.86
N LEU A 121 20.67 -15.73 9.17
CA LEU A 121 19.48 -16.54 9.42
C LEU A 121 19.75 -18.04 9.20
N THR A 122 20.35 -18.39 8.07
CA THR A 122 20.65 -19.78 7.71
C THR A 122 21.80 -20.40 8.50
N ALA A 123 22.75 -19.56 8.98
CA ALA A 123 23.86 -20.03 9.81
C ALA A 123 23.40 -20.52 11.18
N GLU A 124 22.33 -19.94 11.73
CA GLU A 124 21.78 -20.37 13.04
C GLU A 124 20.96 -21.64 12.92
N SER A 125 19.99 -21.69 12.01
CA SER A 125 19.23 -22.88 11.67
C SER A 125 18.60 -22.75 10.30
N GLU A 126 18.24 -23.87 9.68
CA GLU A 126 17.54 -23.84 8.41
C GLU A 126 16.13 -23.24 8.59
N PRO A 127 15.80 -22.17 7.87
CA PRO A 127 14.45 -21.61 7.91
C PRO A 127 13.41 -22.60 7.38
N GLN A 128 12.17 -22.45 7.81
CA GLN A 128 11.05 -23.15 7.19
C GLN A 128 11.03 -22.88 5.67
N ALA A 129 10.52 -23.83 4.89
CA ALA A 129 10.23 -23.58 3.47
C ALA A 129 9.35 -22.32 3.34
N ARG A 130 9.57 -21.56 2.28
CA ARG A 130 8.76 -20.35 2.03
C ARG A 130 7.28 -20.73 1.93
N PRO A 131 6.44 -20.25 2.87
CA PRO A 131 5.02 -20.55 2.81
C PRO A 131 4.33 -19.73 1.72
N ARG A 132 3.24 -20.23 1.20
CA ARG A 132 2.28 -19.41 0.48
C ARG A 132 1.68 -18.38 1.44
N THR A 133 1.31 -17.22 0.91
CA THR A 133 0.75 -16.16 1.75
C THR A 133 -0.52 -16.61 2.50
N ASP A 134 -1.33 -17.46 1.86
CA ASP A 134 -2.55 -18.02 2.45
C ASP A 134 -2.27 -19.06 3.55
N GLU A 135 -1.03 -19.55 3.68
CA GLU A 135 -0.57 -20.53 4.69
C GLU A 135 0.32 -19.89 5.75
N ALA A 136 0.55 -18.58 5.68
CA ALA A 136 1.47 -17.86 6.54
C ALA A 136 1.11 -17.95 8.03
N GLU A 137 -0.18 -18.03 8.36
CA GLU A 137 -0.64 -18.19 9.76
C GLU A 137 -0.05 -19.43 10.39
N MET A 138 -0.15 -20.58 9.73
CA MET A 138 0.43 -21.84 10.20
C MET A 138 1.95 -21.74 10.35
N ALA A 139 2.64 -21.12 9.38
CA ALA A 139 4.08 -20.97 9.44
C ALA A 139 4.53 -20.07 10.61
N VAL A 140 3.75 -19.03 10.93
CA VAL A 140 3.99 -18.19 12.11
C VAL A 140 3.72 -18.96 13.41
N GLU A 141 2.72 -19.83 13.45
CA GLU A 141 2.48 -20.72 14.61
C GLU A 141 3.63 -21.68 14.85
N LEU A 142 4.20 -22.26 13.80
CA LEU A 142 5.39 -23.10 13.89
C LEU A 142 6.60 -22.31 14.39
N ALA A 143 6.79 -21.08 13.91
CA ALA A 143 7.85 -20.21 14.41
C ALA A 143 7.68 -19.88 15.90
N ALA A 144 6.45 -19.60 16.35
CA ALA A 144 6.12 -19.37 17.76
C ALA A 144 6.37 -20.61 18.64
N ALA A 145 6.23 -21.80 18.07
CA ALA A 145 6.53 -23.07 18.77
C ALA A 145 8.03 -23.44 18.74
N GLY A 146 8.90 -22.59 18.18
CA GLY A 146 10.34 -22.87 18.08
C GLY A 146 10.71 -23.93 17.04
N VAL A 147 9.81 -24.25 16.10
CA VAL A 147 10.04 -25.29 15.07
C VAL A 147 10.93 -24.79 13.93
N GLY A 148 11.23 -23.50 13.91
CA GLY A 148 12.11 -22.85 12.93
C GLY A 148 11.57 -21.49 12.53
N GLN A 149 12.47 -20.61 12.14
CA GLN A 149 12.12 -19.27 11.67
C GLN A 149 11.47 -19.33 10.27
N VAL A 150 10.61 -18.35 9.98
CA VAL A 150 9.98 -18.25 8.67
C VAL A 150 10.22 -16.86 8.04
N VAL A 151 10.50 -16.83 6.74
CA VAL A 151 10.63 -15.60 5.99
C VAL A 151 9.29 -15.25 5.36
N LEU A 152 8.83 -14.01 5.58
CA LEU A 152 7.55 -13.49 5.07
C LEU A 152 7.70 -12.05 4.56
N PRO A 153 6.82 -11.59 3.64
CA PRO A 153 6.65 -10.17 3.40
C PRO A 153 6.23 -9.47 4.69
N MET A 154 6.76 -8.29 4.95
CA MET A 154 6.54 -7.58 6.23
C MET A 154 5.05 -7.38 6.55
N SER A 155 4.21 -7.09 5.55
CA SER A 155 2.78 -6.90 5.78
C SER A 155 2.06 -8.17 6.19
N VAL A 156 2.50 -9.33 5.69
CA VAL A 156 1.98 -10.65 6.06
C VAL A 156 2.41 -11.01 7.47
N ALA A 157 3.69 -10.78 7.81
CA ALA A 157 4.18 -10.97 9.18
C ALA A 157 3.41 -10.11 10.20
N ARG A 158 3.04 -8.88 9.83
CA ARG A 158 2.22 -8.00 10.67
C ARG A 158 0.77 -8.45 10.77
N LEU A 159 0.21 -9.03 9.71
CA LEU A 159 -1.16 -9.57 9.70
C LEU A 159 -1.31 -10.69 10.73
N HIS A 160 -0.30 -11.58 10.82
CA HIS A 160 -0.27 -12.73 11.73
C HIS A 160 0.56 -12.47 12.99
N HIS A 161 0.71 -11.18 13.38
CA HIS A 161 1.47 -10.83 14.58
C HIS A 161 0.88 -11.47 15.84
N ARG A 162 1.77 -12.06 16.66
CA ARG A 162 1.45 -12.71 17.95
C ARG A 162 2.40 -12.17 19.04
N LYS A 163 2.05 -12.38 20.29
CA LYS A 163 2.88 -11.94 21.43
C LYS A 163 4.15 -12.77 21.61
N ASP A 164 4.13 -14.00 21.14
CA ASP A 164 5.19 -15.01 21.25
C ASP A 164 6.14 -15.01 20.04
N VAL A 165 5.95 -14.13 19.09
CA VAL A 165 6.86 -13.94 17.95
C VAL A 165 7.29 -12.48 17.81
N THR A 166 8.46 -12.31 17.20
CA THR A 166 8.96 -11.02 16.73
C THR A 166 9.44 -11.16 15.29
N TYR A 167 9.77 -10.05 14.64
CA TYR A 167 10.37 -10.12 13.30
C TYR A 167 11.59 -9.20 13.18
N ARG A 168 12.51 -9.56 12.28
CA ARG A 168 13.68 -8.78 11.90
C ARG A 168 13.72 -8.61 10.39
N GLU A 169 14.07 -7.42 9.94
CA GLU A 169 14.24 -7.13 8.53
C GLU A 169 15.43 -7.88 7.96
N LEU A 170 15.26 -8.46 6.77
CA LEU A 170 16.34 -9.08 6.00
C LEU A 170 16.91 -8.05 5.03
N THR A 171 18.14 -7.58 5.29
CA THR A 171 18.74 -6.45 4.56
C THR A 171 19.23 -6.81 3.16
N ASP A 172 19.47 -8.08 2.89
CA ASP A 172 19.97 -8.61 1.62
C ASP A 172 18.92 -9.40 0.83
N ALA A 173 17.71 -9.55 1.38
CA ALA A 173 16.61 -10.19 0.68
C ALA A 173 16.00 -9.27 -0.40
N PRO A 174 15.58 -9.80 -1.56
CA PRO A 174 14.91 -8.98 -2.57
C PRO A 174 13.59 -8.41 -2.06
N THR A 175 13.24 -7.23 -2.52
CA THR A 175 11.94 -6.63 -2.22
C THR A 175 10.82 -7.33 -2.97
N VAL A 176 9.59 -7.23 -2.46
CA VAL A 176 8.41 -7.89 -3.01
C VAL A 176 7.45 -6.83 -3.54
N PRO A 177 7.24 -6.74 -4.86
CA PRO A 177 6.40 -5.71 -5.46
C PRO A 177 4.91 -5.91 -5.12
N VAL A 178 4.23 -4.82 -4.77
CA VAL A 178 2.78 -4.75 -4.68
C VAL A 178 2.26 -3.86 -5.81
N VAL A 179 1.31 -4.40 -6.56
CA VAL A 179 0.73 -3.76 -7.75
C VAL A 179 -0.79 -3.73 -7.67
N LEU A 180 -1.42 -2.78 -8.35
CA LEU A 180 -2.84 -2.82 -8.67
C LEU A 180 -3.00 -3.34 -10.08
N VAL A 181 -3.79 -4.40 -10.26
CA VAL A 181 -4.05 -5.06 -11.55
C VAL A 181 -5.53 -5.02 -11.90
N TRP A 182 -5.86 -5.01 -13.20
CA TRP A 182 -7.22 -5.11 -13.71
C TRP A 182 -7.24 -5.67 -15.13
N PRO A 183 -8.36 -6.33 -15.57
CA PRO A 183 -8.50 -6.87 -16.92
C PRO A 183 -8.36 -5.81 -18.00
N ARG A 184 -7.97 -6.24 -19.20
CA ARG A 184 -7.86 -5.35 -20.37
C ARG A 184 -9.18 -5.06 -21.07
N ASP A 185 -10.16 -5.94 -20.87
CA ASP A 185 -11.44 -6.02 -21.55
C ASP A 185 -12.65 -5.63 -20.68
N LEU A 186 -12.45 -4.65 -19.80
CA LEU A 186 -13.53 -4.09 -18.99
C LEU A 186 -14.56 -3.33 -19.84
N SER A 187 -15.81 -3.25 -19.36
CA SER A 187 -16.81 -2.34 -19.89
C SER A 187 -16.32 -0.89 -19.80
N GLU A 188 -16.86 0.02 -20.61
CA GLU A 188 -16.49 1.46 -20.54
C GLU A 188 -16.74 2.06 -19.16
N GLU A 189 -17.83 1.65 -18.49
CA GLU A 189 -18.17 2.11 -17.13
C GLU A 189 -17.15 1.61 -16.10
N ASP A 190 -16.82 0.31 -16.13
CA ASP A 190 -15.85 -0.29 -15.22
C ASP A 190 -14.44 0.27 -15.46
N GLU A 191 -14.03 0.44 -16.73
CA GLU A 191 -12.74 1.05 -17.07
C GLU A 191 -12.66 2.49 -16.57
N ALA A 192 -13.72 3.28 -16.71
CA ALA A 192 -13.77 4.65 -16.19
C ALA A 192 -13.61 4.67 -14.65
N ALA A 193 -14.30 3.77 -13.94
CA ALA A 193 -14.17 3.64 -12.49
C ALA A 193 -12.75 3.22 -12.08
N VAL A 194 -12.15 2.23 -12.75
CA VAL A 194 -10.77 1.81 -12.51
C VAL A 194 -9.79 2.96 -12.76
N GLN A 195 -9.93 3.72 -13.84
CA GLN A 195 -9.04 4.84 -14.16
C GLN A 195 -9.13 5.97 -13.13
N GLN A 196 -10.32 6.26 -12.61
CA GLN A 196 -10.52 7.18 -11.50
C GLN A 196 -9.79 6.68 -10.24
N PHE A 197 -9.94 5.39 -9.93
CA PHE A 197 -9.29 4.77 -8.79
C PHE A 197 -7.76 4.75 -8.92
N VAL A 198 -7.22 4.43 -10.09
CA VAL A 198 -5.78 4.55 -10.41
C VAL A 198 -5.28 5.98 -10.18
N GLY A 199 -6.10 6.98 -10.53
CA GLY A 199 -5.80 8.38 -10.23
C GLY A 199 -5.64 8.64 -8.73
N ILE A 200 -6.51 8.07 -7.89
CA ILE A 200 -6.43 8.16 -6.43
C ILE A 200 -5.18 7.46 -5.90
N VAL A 201 -4.93 6.25 -6.37
CA VAL A 201 -3.79 5.42 -5.95
C VAL A 201 -2.46 6.13 -6.27
N ARG A 202 -2.36 6.77 -7.44
CA ARG A 202 -1.20 7.57 -7.87
C ARG A 202 -1.10 8.96 -7.21
N GLY A 203 -2.01 9.28 -6.30
CA GLY A 203 -1.94 10.51 -5.52
C GLY A 203 -2.48 11.77 -6.21
N ARG A 204 -3.27 11.65 -7.28
CA ARG A 204 -3.92 12.81 -7.91
C ARG A 204 -4.79 13.53 -6.88
N SER A 205 -4.63 14.86 -6.79
CA SER A 205 -5.49 15.66 -5.92
C SER A 205 -6.89 15.80 -6.55
N ALA A 206 -7.91 15.99 -5.69
CA ALA A 206 -9.29 16.22 -6.15
C ALA A 206 -9.47 17.45 -7.05
N LYS A 207 -8.45 18.33 -7.10
CA LYS A 207 -8.44 19.57 -7.91
C LYS A 207 -7.77 19.43 -9.28
N SER A 208 -7.21 18.26 -9.64
CA SER A 208 -6.66 18.08 -10.99
C SER A 208 -7.80 17.76 -11.95
N GLY A 209 -8.34 18.78 -12.58
CA GLY A 209 -9.51 18.75 -13.46
C GLY A 209 -9.26 18.00 -14.77
N ARG A 210 -9.33 16.67 -14.73
CA ARG A 210 -9.47 15.78 -15.90
C ARG A 210 -10.80 15.00 -15.89
N ASP A 211 -11.71 15.35 -14.98
CA ASP A 211 -13.03 14.72 -14.88
C ASP A 211 -14.14 15.52 -15.59
N THR A 212 -13.78 16.45 -16.50
CA THR A 212 -14.76 17.11 -17.35
C THR A 212 -14.71 16.46 -18.73
N PRO A 213 -15.81 15.82 -19.20
CA PRO A 213 -15.92 15.42 -20.58
C PRO A 213 -15.80 16.66 -21.46
N PRO A 214 -15.26 16.58 -22.69
CA PRO A 214 -15.13 17.74 -23.56
C PRO A 214 -16.52 18.22 -23.94
N SER A 215 -16.99 19.28 -23.27
CA SER A 215 -18.12 20.07 -23.76
C SER A 215 -17.63 20.89 -24.94
N THR A 216 -18.14 20.53 -26.09
CA THR A 216 -18.12 21.32 -27.33
C THR A 216 -18.67 22.71 -27.03
N GLU A 217 -18.03 23.73 -27.65
CA GLU A 217 -18.44 25.13 -27.75
C GLU A 217 -18.16 26.02 -26.53
N GLU A 218 -17.10 26.84 -26.64
CA GLU A 218 -17.18 28.28 -26.96
C GLU A 218 -15.78 28.91 -27.09
N GLU A 219 -15.40 29.19 -28.32
CA GLU A 219 -14.44 30.24 -28.63
C GLU A 219 -15.04 31.58 -28.23
N SER A 220 -14.51 32.27 -27.25
CA SER A 220 -14.56 33.73 -27.27
C SER A 220 -13.60 34.41 -26.30
N LYS A 221 -12.67 35.12 -26.93
CA LYS A 221 -12.08 36.40 -26.48
C LYS A 221 -11.09 36.41 -25.31
N LYS A 222 -9.86 36.11 -25.63
CA LYS A 222 -8.69 36.69 -24.95
C LYS A 222 -8.67 38.23 -25.13
N LYS A 223 -9.07 38.97 -24.12
CA LYS A 223 -8.67 40.38 -23.96
C LYS A 223 -7.35 40.42 -23.21
N LYS A 224 -6.29 40.85 -23.90
CA LYS A 224 -5.00 41.24 -23.33
C LYS A 224 -5.19 42.38 -22.34
N GLN A 225 -4.79 42.26 -21.09
CA GLN A 225 -4.52 43.38 -20.19
C GLN A 225 -3.01 43.62 -20.14
N PRO A 226 -2.56 44.90 -20.24
CA PRO A 226 -1.15 45.25 -20.15
C PRO A 226 -0.65 45.22 -18.69
N PRO A 227 0.68 45.04 -18.46
CA PRO A 227 1.23 44.91 -17.13
C PRO A 227 1.19 46.25 -16.38
N LYS A 228 0.69 46.20 -15.14
CA LYS A 228 0.72 47.32 -14.19
C LYS A 228 2.16 47.54 -13.68
N GLN A 229 2.69 48.70 -13.96
CA GLN A 229 3.96 49.20 -13.44
C GLN A 229 3.82 49.50 -11.94
N HIS A 230 4.76 48.99 -11.15
CA HIS A 230 4.91 49.36 -9.73
C HIS A 230 5.61 50.73 -9.63
N PRO A 231 5.16 51.69 -8.80
CA PRO A 231 5.86 52.93 -8.55
C PRO A 231 7.07 52.75 -7.65
N LYS A 232 8.20 53.32 -8.06
CA LYS A 232 9.44 53.44 -7.30
C LYS A 232 9.23 54.33 -6.07
N ALA A 233 9.64 53.87 -4.87
CA ALA A 233 9.76 54.66 -3.68
C ALA A 233 11.04 55.56 -3.70
N PRO A 234 11.03 56.75 -3.09
CA PRO A 234 12.11 57.72 -3.20
C PRO A 234 13.27 57.46 -2.23
N GLN A 235 14.49 57.63 -2.77
CA GLN A 235 15.73 57.62 -2.01
C GLN A 235 15.76 58.82 -1.05
N ARG A 236 16.06 58.59 0.23
CA ARG A 236 16.51 59.64 1.17
C ARG A 236 18.01 59.47 1.42
N ARG A 237 18.68 60.62 1.13
CA ARG A 237 20.10 60.90 1.41
C ARG A 237 20.39 61.12 2.88
N GLY A 238 21.50 60.57 3.35
CA GLY A 238 22.53 61.26 4.12
C GLY A 238 22.33 61.41 5.63
N GLY A 239 23.29 60.92 6.39
CA GLY A 239 23.51 61.28 7.77
C GLY A 239 24.67 60.52 8.38
N LYS A 240 25.82 61.21 8.51
CA LYS A 240 27.09 60.75 9.11
C LYS A 240 26.95 60.46 10.60
N GLY A 241 27.60 59.39 11.07
CA GLY A 241 28.33 58.95 12.27
C GLY A 241 28.11 59.66 13.62
N PRO A 242 28.80 59.30 14.73
CA PRO A 242 29.99 58.49 14.89
C PRO A 242 30.05 57.46 16.07
N LYS A 243 31.02 56.58 16.06
CA LYS A 243 31.88 55.97 17.12
C LYS A 243 31.39 55.86 18.59
N GLY A 244 31.61 54.71 19.17
CA GLY A 244 31.82 54.39 20.59
C GLY A 244 31.55 52.91 20.85
N ALA A 245 32.43 52.03 20.98
CA ALA A 245 33.47 51.69 21.93
C ALA A 245 32.95 50.80 23.08
N LYS A 246 33.51 49.57 23.14
CA LYS A 246 33.87 48.75 24.36
C LYS A 246 32.71 48.26 25.25
N ALA A 247 32.68 47.05 25.80
CA ALA A 247 33.62 46.09 26.34
C ALA A 247 32.77 44.85 26.73
N ALA A 248 33.20 43.64 26.50
CA ALA A 248 33.83 42.69 27.41
C ALA A 248 33.14 42.41 28.78
N SER A 249 32.77 41.15 29.00
CA SER A 249 33.04 40.28 30.17
C SER A 249 32.11 39.08 30.09
N ALA A 250 32.49 37.84 29.92
CA ALA A 250 33.18 36.90 30.79
C ALA A 250 32.54 36.70 32.21
N SER A 251 32.03 35.49 32.43
CA SER A 251 32.10 34.71 33.67
C SER A 251 31.16 33.50 33.56
N LYS A 252 31.61 32.24 33.47
CA LYS A 252 32.07 31.33 34.53
C LYS A 252 31.08 31.17 35.70
N ASN A 253 30.54 29.93 35.80
CA ASN A 253 30.64 29.00 36.94
C ASN A 253 29.59 27.88 36.74
N ALA A 254 29.90 26.62 36.64
CA ALA A 254 30.56 25.68 37.54
C ALA A 254 29.64 25.14 38.67
N ARG A 255 29.48 23.83 38.62
CA ARG A 255 29.44 22.85 39.72
C ARG A 255 28.22 22.75 40.65
N ARG A 256 27.63 21.60 40.75
CA ARG A 256 27.69 20.60 41.86
C ARG A 256 26.53 19.61 41.66
N ARG A 257 26.78 18.32 41.53
CA ARG A 257 27.04 17.24 42.50
C ARG A 257 25.84 16.85 43.39
N ARG A 258 25.61 15.56 43.35
CA ARG A 258 25.19 14.54 44.35
C ARG A 258 23.68 14.30 44.40
N SER A 259 23.32 13.10 44.16
CA SER A 259 23.26 11.79 44.90
C SER A 259 21.95 11.61 45.65
N ARG A 260 21.17 10.68 45.22
CA ARG A 260 20.87 9.43 45.94
C ARG A 260 20.25 8.48 44.94
#